data_e9273513d10b7779d1c9657802e451c8
#
_entry.id   e9273513d10b7779d1c9657802e451c8
#
_cell.length_a   1.000
_cell.length_b   1.000
_cell.length_c   1.000
_cell.angle_alpha   90.00
_cell.angle_beta   90.00
_cell.angle_gamma   90.00
#
_symmetry.space_group_name_H-M   'P 1'
#
loop_
_entity.id
_entity.type
_entity.pdbx_description
1 polymer ?
#
loop_
_entity_poly.entity_id
_entity_poly.type
_entity_poly.pdbx_seq_one_letter_code
_entity_poly.pdbx_strand_id
1 'polypeptide(L)' 'AAKAAADAKKKAEAEAVKAAADAKKKAEAEAAKAAADAKKKAEAEAAKAAAEAKKKADAEAAKAAAEAKKKADAAAAKA' A
#
# COMPACT_ATOMS: atom_id res chain seq x y z
N ALA A 1 -23.25 2.03 54.70
CA ALA A 1 -22.30 0.96 54.26
C ALA A 1 -22.70 0.40 52.91
N ALA A 2 -23.97 0.01 52.75
CA ALA A 2 -24.45 -0.54 51.50
C ALA A 2 -24.37 0.48 50.35
N LYS A 3 -24.68 1.72 50.65
CA LYS A 3 -24.65 2.78 49.63
C LYS A 3 -23.23 3.02 49.15
N ALA A 4 -22.27 3.05 50.06
CA ALA A 4 -20.88 3.27 49.66
C ALA A 4 -20.38 2.10 48.82
N ALA A 5 -20.74 0.89 49.12
CA ALA A 5 -20.34 -0.26 48.34
C ALA A 5 -20.96 -0.21 46.93
N ALA A 6 -22.23 0.18 46.83
CA ALA A 6 -22.90 0.28 45.57
C ALA A 6 -22.29 1.40 44.70
N ASP A 7 -21.93 2.53 45.33
CA ASP A 7 -21.31 3.63 44.62
C ASP A 7 -19.93 3.25 44.09
N ALA A 8 -19.17 2.51 44.91
CA ALA A 8 -17.84 2.07 44.49
C ALA A 8 -17.93 1.09 43.33
N LYS A 9 -18.89 0.21 43.35
CA LYS A 9 -19.08 -0.75 42.26
C LYS A 9 -19.48 -0.06 41.00
N LYS A 10 -20.38 0.90 41.11
CA LYS A 10 -20.83 1.68 39.95
C LYS A 10 -19.69 2.46 39.32
N LYS A 11 -18.84 3.06 40.16
CA LYS A 11 -17.69 3.80 39.68
C LYS A 11 -16.70 2.90 38.97
N ALA A 12 -16.46 1.72 39.57
CA ALA A 12 -15.54 0.76 38.97
C ALA A 12 -16.05 0.26 37.62
N GLU A 13 -17.35 0.02 37.54
CA GLU A 13 -17.93 -0.41 36.26
C GLU A 13 -17.84 0.67 35.20
N ALA A 14 -18.06 1.92 35.59
CA ALA A 14 -17.96 3.02 34.64
C ALA A 14 -16.53 3.18 34.15
N GLU A 15 -15.56 3.03 35.03
CA GLU A 15 -14.16 3.13 34.64
C GLU A 15 -13.75 1.99 33.72
N ALA A 16 -14.27 0.79 33.98
CA ALA A 16 -13.96 -0.36 33.14
C ALA A 16 -14.54 -0.17 31.74
N VAL A 17 -15.75 0.35 31.66
CA VAL A 17 -16.37 0.61 30.34
C VAL A 17 -15.59 1.65 29.58
N LYS A 18 -15.15 2.69 30.26
CA LYS A 18 -14.37 3.75 29.62
C LYS A 18 -13.06 3.21 29.11
N ALA A 19 -12.37 2.40 29.92
CA ALA A 19 -11.11 1.83 29.51
C ALA A 19 -11.26 0.91 28.30
N ALA A 20 -12.34 0.12 28.27
CA ALA A 20 -12.60 -0.76 27.15
C ALA A 20 -12.89 0.03 25.88
N ALA A 21 -13.64 1.13 26.00
CA ALA A 21 -13.92 1.96 24.85
C ALA A 21 -12.67 2.64 24.31
N ASP A 22 -11.80 3.11 25.20
CA ASP A 22 -10.55 3.73 24.80
C ASP A 22 -9.63 2.72 24.11
N ALA A 23 -9.57 1.50 24.63
CA ALA A 23 -8.74 0.46 24.03
C ALA A 23 -9.24 0.08 22.64
N LYS A 24 -10.55 0.00 22.47
CA LYS A 24 -11.13 -0.31 21.17
C LYS A 24 -10.83 0.79 20.16
N LYS A 25 -10.98 2.02 20.58
CA LYS A 25 -10.72 3.17 19.73
C LYS A 25 -9.27 3.19 19.28
N LYS A 26 -8.36 2.92 20.18
CA LYS A 26 -6.94 2.88 19.86
C LYS A 26 -6.63 1.76 18.87
N ALA A 27 -7.22 0.58 19.11
CA ALA A 27 -6.99 -0.56 18.23
C ALA A 27 -7.54 -0.28 16.82
N GLU A 28 -8.69 0.37 16.73
CA GLU A 28 -9.26 0.70 15.44
C GLU A 28 -8.41 1.73 14.70
N ALA A 29 -7.87 2.70 15.43
CA ALA A 29 -7.01 3.70 14.82
C ALA A 29 -5.72 3.06 14.29
N GLU A 30 -5.15 2.13 15.05
CA GLU A 30 -3.93 1.46 14.63
C GLU A 30 -4.19 0.55 13.43
N ALA A 31 -5.35 -0.11 13.41
CA ALA A 31 -5.70 -0.95 12.27
C ALA A 31 -5.91 -0.12 11.00
N ALA A 32 -6.54 1.03 11.13
CA ALA A 32 -6.76 1.91 9.99
C ALA A 32 -5.43 2.43 9.45
N LYS A 33 -4.51 2.76 10.34
CA LYS A 33 -3.19 3.24 9.94
C LYS A 33 -2.41 2.15 9.21
N ALA A 34 -2.44 0.94 9.74
CA ALA A 34 -1.76 -0.18 9.11
C ALA A 34 -2.32 -0.48 7.73
N ALA A 35 -3.65 -0.41 7.58
CA ALA A 35 -4.28 -0.65 6.30
C ALA A 35 -3.90 0.43 5.28
N ALA A 36 -3.84 1.69 5.72
CA ALA A 36 -3.45 2.78 4.84
C ALA A 36 -2.00 2.65 4.40
N ASP A 37 -1.12 2.26 5.32
CA ASP A 37 0.29 2.07 4.99
C ASP A 37 0.47 0.91 4.02
N ALA A 38 -0.25 -0.19 4.21
CA ALA A 38 -0.17 -1.34 3.32
C ALA A 38 -0.66 -0.98 1.91
N LYS A 39 -1.73 -0.21 1.82
CA LYS A 39 -2.25 0.22 0.53
C LYS A 39 -1.25 1.11 -0.19
N LYS A 40 -0.66 2.03 0.54
CA LYS A 40 0.32 2.95 -0.02
C LYS A 40 1.53 2.21 -0.55
N LYS A 41 2.00 1.22 0.20
CA LYS A 41 3.13 0.41 -0.21
C LYS A 41 2.79 -0.39 -1.47
N ALA A 42 1.60 -0.99 -1.51
CA ALA A 42 1.20 -1.77 -2.66
C ALA A 42 1.08 -0.89 -3.90
N GLU A 43 0.56 0.32 -3.76
CA GLU A 43 0.45 1.23 -4.89
C GLU A 43 1.81 1.67 -5.39
N ALA A 44 2.75 1.89 -4.48
CA ALA A 44 4.09 2.28 -4.87
C ALA A 44 4.80 1.14 -5.60
N GLU A 45 4.62 -0.08 -5.15
CA GLU A 45 5.22 -1.23 -5.81
C GLU A 45 4.61 -1.46 -7.18
N ALA A 46 3.30 -1.28 -7.30
CA ALA A 46 2.63 -1.44 -8.59
C ALA A 46 3.10 -0.38 -9.59
N ALA A 47 3.26 0.86 -9.12
CA ALA A 47 3.74 1.93 -9.99
C ALA A 47 5.16 1.66 -10.46
N LYS A 48 6.00 1.15 -9.57
CA LYS A 48 7.37 0.82 -9.92
C LYS A 48 7.42 -0.30 -10.95
N ALA A 49 6.61 -1.34 -10.75
CA ALA A 49 6.57 -2.45 -11.69
C ALA A 49 6.09 -2.02 -13.06
N ALA A 50 5.08 -1.13 -13.09
CA ALA A 50 4.57 -0.63 -14.36
C ALA A 50 5.61 0.22 -15.09
N ALA A 51 6.36 1.03 -14.34
CA ALA A 51 7.40 1.84 -14.95
C ALA A 51 8.53 0.98 -15.50
N GLU A 52 8.90 -0.07 -14.79
CA GLU A 52 9.96 -0.96 -15.26
C GLU A 52 9.51 -1.74 -16.50
N ALA A 53 8.26 -2.17 -16.53
CA ALA A 53 7.73 -2.88 -17.68
C ALA A 53 7.70 -1.98 -18.92
N LYS A 54 7.30 -0.74 -18.74
CA LYS A 54 7.28 0.21 -19.85
C LYS A 54 8.68 0.48 -20.38
N LYS A 55 9.62 0.65 -19.46
CA LYS A 55 11.01 0.89 -19.83
C LYS A 55 11.57 -0.27 -20.63
N LYS A 56 11.28 -1.48 -20.20
CA LYS A 56 11.72 -2.67 -20.90
C LYS A 56 11.09 -2.76 -22.28
N ALA A 57 9.80 -2.50 -22.38
CA ALA A 57 9.11 -2.54 -23.67
C ALA A 57 9.67 -1.48 -24.61
N ASP A 58 9.95 -0.26 -24.11
CA ASP A 58 10.51 0.79 -24.93
C ASP A 58 11.90 0.42 -25.43
N ALA A 59 12.70 -0.21 -24.58
CA ALA A 59 14.04 -0.62 -24.99
C ALA A 59 14.00 -1.72 -26.05
N GLU A 60 13.07 -2.66 -25.91
CA GLU A 60 12.92 -3.73 -26.89
C GLU A 60 12.42 -3.19 -28.22
N ALA A 61 11.51 -2.22 -28.18
CA ALA A 61 11.00 -1.61 -29.39
C ALA A 61 12.11 -0.83 -30.11
N ALA A 62 12.92 -0.11 -29.35
CA ALA A 62 14.03 0.64 -29.95
C ALA A 62 15.04 -0.29 -30.60
N LYS A 63 15.32 -1.41 -29.94
CA LYS A 63 16.24 -2.38 -30.48
C LYS A 63 15.72 -3.01 -31.77
N ALA A 64 14.44 -3.36 -31.78
CA ALA A 64 13.85 -3.93 -32.97
C ALA A 64 13.86 -2.96 -34.14
N ALA A 65 13.58 -1.68 -33.86
CA ALA A 65 13.60 -0.66 -34.89
C ALA A 65 15.00 -0.47 -35.47
N ALA A 66 16.01 -0.49 -34.59
CA ALA A 66 17.39 -0.35 -35.03
C ALA A 66 17.84 -1.52 -35.88
N GLU A 67 17.43 -2.72 -35.49
CA GLU A 67 17.78 -3.90 -36.27
C GLU A 67 17.10 -3.92 -37.62
N ALA A 68 15.83 -3.48 -37.66
CA ALA A 68 15.11 -3.41 -38.91
C ALA A 68 15.74 -2.40 -39.86
N LYS A 69 16.16 -1.27 -39.35
CA LYS A 69 16.80 -0.25 -40.15
C LYS A 69 18.13 -0.75 -40.69
N LYS A 70 18.89 -1.41 -39.87
CA LYS A 70 20.18 -1.96 -40.25
C LYS A 70 20.03 -2.97 -41.38
N LYS A 71 19.01 -3.81 -41.26
CA LYS A 71 18.73 -4.82 -42.26
C LYS A 71 18.31 -4.22 -43.56
N ALA A 72 17.46 -3.18 -43.50
CA ALA A 72 17.03 -2.45 -44.70
C ALA A 72 18.18 -1.75 -45.38
N ASP A 73 19.07 -1.14 -44.60
CA ASP A 73 20.24 -0.45 -45.15
C ASP A 73 21.17 -1.44 -45.82
N ALA A 74 21.37 -2.58 -45.26
CA ALA A 74 22.22 -3.63 -45.83
C ALA A 74 21.65 -4.15 -47.13
N ALA A 75 20.33 -4.31 -47.20
CA ALA A 75 19.66 -4.75 -48.43
C ALA A 75 19.78 -3.69 -49.54
N ALA A 76 19.63 -2.43 -49.17
CA ALA A 76 19.74 -1.34 -50.12
C ALA A 76 21.17 -1.22 -50.67
N ALA A 77 22.14 -1.39 -49.78
CA ALA A 77 23.55 -1.32 -50.21
C ALA A 77 23.88 -2.48 -51.14
N LYS A 78 23.30 -3.64 -50.92
CA LYS A 78 23.55 -4.80 -51.73
C LYS A 78 22.95 -4.69 -53.11
N ALA A 79 21.78 -4.04 -53.14
CA ALA A 79 21.11 -3.85 -54.41
C ALA A 79 21.85 -2.84 -55.25
#